data_fd3c46c82e20f9d3193752cd389caa2d
#
_entry.id   fd3c46c82e20f9d3193752cd389caa2d
#
_cell.length_a   1.000
_cell.length_b   1.000
_cell.length_c   1.000
_cell.angle_alpha   90.00
_cell.angle_beta   90.00
_cell.angle_gamma   90.00
#
_symmetry.space_group_name_H-M   'P 1'
#
loop_
_entity.id
_entity.type
_entity.pdbx_description
1 polymer ?
#
loop_
_entity_poly.entity_id
_entity_poly.type
_entity_poly.pdbx_seq_one_letter_code
_entity_poly.pdbx_strand_id
1 'polypeptide(L)'
;MKLTKVSLAALVALGAFSSVASATPLEEAIKNVDLSGFARYRYTNDNRDRKADTKAGTNDTAGHAFRMETAFKAAIDDNFFGVLRLRYAATDGSGDNNEQRTAGVVTSDGTDKTNTTNSFGVYEMYLGYKVANTTITAGKQLIKTFYDDGDIAATGLKVVSTDVPGLTLTAAAYDAIEDNGDEVDGPLLSTMAKTTKFNNAPGNLYYLGAAGSYSPVSFKAAIANLQEIATLYGAEAGVSFDVTDDINLNLKGQYVYSDSDHKDVADADFWAVQAGTKLFGVKLDAGYLDFDAKNK
;
A
#
# COMPACT_ATOMS: atom_id res chain seq x y z
N MET A 1 33.04 1.53 19.66
CA MET A 1 32.20 0.29 19.81
C MET A 1 31.14 0.34 18.71
N LYS A 2 31.21 -0.53 17.72
CA LYS A 2 30.16 -0.64 16.71
C LYS A 2 28.96 -1.33 17.37
N LEU A 3 27.90 -0.59 17.62
CA LEU A 3 26.63 -1.16 18.03
C LEU A 3 26.13 -2.01 16.85
N THR A 4 26.12 -3.32 17.05
CA THR A 4 25.45 -4.26 16.14
C THR A 4 23.98 -3.84 16.07
N LYS A 5 23.52 -3.54 14.86
CA LYS A 5 22.10 -3.24 14.55
C LYS A 5 21.30 -4.51 14.83
N VAL A 6 20.84 -4.69 16.04
CA VAL A 6 19.82 -5.71 16.35
C VAL A 6 18.51 -5.10 15.89
N SER A 7 17.86 -5.75 14.93
CA SER A 7 16.54 -5.35 14.46
C SER A 7 15.58 -5.28 15.67
N LEU A 8 14.94 -4.14 15.85
CA LEU A 8 13.95 -3.93 16.92
C LEU A 8 12.82 -4.98 16.83
N ALA A 9 12.51 -5.43 15.62
CA ALA A 9 11.56 -6.50 15.35
C ALA A 9 11.97 -7.83 15.98
N ALA A 10 13.28 -8.18 15.98
CA ALA A 10 13.78 -9.39 16.60
C ALA A 10 13.68 -9.36 18.14
N LEU A 11 13.88 -8.19 18.75
CA LEU A 11 13.76 -8.02 20.21
C LEU A 11 12.30 -8.12 20.67
N VAL A 12 11.35 -7.56 19.93
CA VAL A 12 9.92 -7.63 20.26
C VAL A 12 9.38 -9.03 20.00
N ALA A 13 9.82 -9.71 18.93
CA ALA A 13 9.42 -11.09 18.65
C ALA A 13 9.90 -12.03 19.78
N LEU A 14 11.13 -11.90 20.26
CA LEU A 14 11.65 -12.69 21.37
C LEU A 14 10.90 -12.44 22.69
N GLY A 15 10.47 -11.21 22.96
CA GLY A 15 9.67 -10.86 24.14
C GLY A 15 8.23 -11.38 24.08
N ALA A 16 7.62 -11.44 22.90
CA ALA A 16 6.27 -11.92 22.70
C ALA A 16 6.15 -13.45 22.80
N PHE A 17 7.19 -14.19 22.43
CA PHE A 17 7.17 -15.66 22.47
C PHE A 17 7.38 -16.26 23.87
N SER A 18 7.80 -15.47 24.85
CA SER A 18 8.07 -16.01 26.21
C SER A 18 6.83 -16.22 27.08
N SER A 19 5.64 -15.83 26.64
CA SER A 19 4.40 -15.92 27.43
C SER A 19 3.29 -16.82 26.84
N VAL A 20 3.56 -17.58 25.78
CA VAL A 20 2.53 -18.43 25.14
C VAL A 20 2.39 -19.75 25.92
N ALA A 21 1.92 -19.65 27.17
CA ALA A 21 1.65 -20.86 27.98
C ALA A 21 0.23 -21.42 27.81
N SER A 22 -0.63 -20.80 26.97
CA SER A 22 -2.02 -21.18 26.80
C SER A 22 -2.55 -20.93 25.38
N ALA A 23 -1.78 -21.35 24.37
CA ALA A 23 -2.30 -21.32 22.99
C ALA A 23 -3.47 -22.30 22.85
N THR A 24 -4.57 -21.85 22.27
CA THR A 24 -5.68 -22.72 21.86
C THR A 24 -5.15 -23.83 20.97
N PRO A 25 -5.59 -25.09 21.13
CA PRO A 25 -5.22 -26.16 20.21
C PRO A 25 -5.49 -25.76 18.76
N LEU A 26 -4.62 -26.13 17.84
CA LEU A 26 -4.71 -25.78 16.43
C LEU A 26 -6.08 -26.12 15.82
N GLU A 27 -6.71 -27.22 16.26
CA GLU A 27 -8.04 -27.61 15.83
C GLU A 27 -9.13 -26.59 16.21
N GLU A 28 -9.03 -26.01 17.38
CA GLU A 28 -9.96 -24.98 17.85
C GLU A 28 -9.68 -23.63 17.17
N ALA A 29 -8.41 -23.30 16.92
CA ALA A 29 -8.02 -22.13 16.15
C ALA A 29 -8.51 -22.21 14.70
N ILE A 30 -8.50 -23.40 14.07
CA ILE A 30 -9.00 -23.60 12.70
C ILE A 30 -10.53 -23.41 12.63
N LYS A 31 -11.28 -23.79 13.66
CA LYS A 31 -12.74 -23.60 13.71
C LYS A 31 -13.15 -22.13 13.76
N ASN A 32 -12.27 -21.27 14.24
CA ASN A 32 -12.50 -19.83 14.43
C ASN A 32 -11.71 -18.97 13.43
N VAL A 33 -11.39 -19.51 12.23
CA VAL A 33 -10.70 -18.76 11.20
C VAL A 33 -11.69 -17.89 10.42
N ASP A 34 -11.47 -16.58 10.46
CA ASP A 34 -12.15 -15.64 9.56
C ASP A 34 -11.54 -15.76 8.17
N LEU A 35 -12.38 -16.09 7.19
CA LEU A 35 -12.01 -16.15 5.78
C LEU A 35 -12.54 -14.90 5.07
N SER A 36 -11.66 -14.18 4.39
CA SER A 36 -12.02 -13.03 3.55
C SER A 36 -11.19 -13.00 2.28
N GLY A 37 -11.61 -12.23 1.30
CA GLY A 37 -10.87 -12.09 0.06
C GLY A 37 -11.70 -11.51 -1.06
N PHE A 38 -11.10 -11.46 -2.23
CA PHE A 38 -11.78 -11.08 -3.47
C PHE A 38 -11.14 -11.78 -4.68
N ALA A 39 -11.91 -11.80 -5.78
CA ALA A 39 -11.41 -12.17 -7.09
C ALA A 39 -11.72 -11.04 -8.07
N ARG A 40 -10.77 -10.69 -8.92
CA ARG A 40 -10.90 -9.66 -9.94
C ARG A 40 -10.44 -10.22 -11.28
N TYR A 41 -11.25 -9.98 -12.30
CA TYR A 41 -10.87 -10.10 -13.70
C TYR A 41 -10.95 -8.72 -14.33
N ARG A 42 -9.92 -8.32 -15.06
CA ARG A 42 -9.88 -7.06 -15.80
C ARG A 42 -9.49 -7.35 -17.24
N TYR A 43 -10.26 -6.82 -18.16
CA TYR A 43 -9.86 -6.70 -19.56
C TYR A 43 -9.50 -5.25 -19.82
N THR A 44 -8.34 -5.01 -20.38
CA THR A 44 -7.88 -3.69 -20.78
C THR A 44 -7.66 -3.71 -22.28
N ASN A 45 -8.17 -2.70 -22.97
CA ASN A 45 -7.90 -2.44 -24.38
C ASN A 45 -7.51 -0.97 -24.51
N ASP A 46 -6.26 -0.73 -24.85
CA ASP A 46 -5.70 0.63 -25.01
C ASP A 46 -5.40 0.85 -26.51
N ASN A 47 -6.29 1.59 -27.16
CA ASN A 47 -6.17 1.98 -28.56
C ASN A 47 -5.58 3.40 -28.61
N ARG A 48 -4.32 3.50 -29.00
CA ARG A 48 -3.65 4.81 -29.11
C ARG A 48 -3.51 5.19 -30.58
N ASP A 49 -4.33 6.09 -31.06
CA ASP A 49 -4.13 6.79 -32.34
C ASP A 49 -2.87 7.67 -32.28
N ARG A 50 -1.70 7.07 -32.43
CA ARG A 50 -0.49 7.86 -32.71
C ARG A 50 -0.47 8.16 -34.20
N LYS A 51 -0.80 9.41 -34.55
CA LYS A 51 -0.48 9.95 -35.88
C LYS A 51 0.99 9.65 -36.20
N ALA A 52 1.17 8.73 -37.13
CA ALA A 52 2.32 8.47 -37.94
C ALA A 52 3.65 9.08 -37.45
N ASP A 53 4.36 8.35 -36.61
CA ASP A 53 5.81 8.38 -36.64
C ASP A 53 6.29 7.00 -37.07
N THR A 54 7.09 6.98 -38.09
CA THR A 54 7.41 5.94 -39.04
C THR A 54 8.17 4.73 -38.47
N LYS A 55 7.67 4.10 -37.43
CA LYS A 55 8.09 2.73 -37.08
C LYS A 55 6.84 1.86 -36.94
N ALA A 56 6.78 0.87 -37.82
CA ALA A 56 5.78 -0.18 -37.81
C ALA A 56 5.74 -0.89 -36.46
N GLY A 57 4.75 -0.53 -35.67
CA GLY A 57 4.38 -1.13 -34.40
C GLY A 57 3.10 -0.44 -33.96
N THR A 58 1.97 -1.06 -34.18
CA THR A 58 0.71 -0.64 -33.57
C THR A 58 0.89 -0.69 -32.07
N ASN A 59 0.78 0.46 -31.42
CA ASN A 59 0.90 0.55 -29.97
C ASN A 59 -0.44 0.27 -29.25
N ASP A 60 -1.33 -0.44 -29.94
CA ASP A 60 -2.57 -0.89 -29.33
C ASP A 60 -2.26 -2.10 -28.46
N THR A 61 -2.61 -2.06 -27.20
CA THR A 61 -2.42 -3.17 -26.28
C THR A 61 -3.75 -3.64 -25.73
N ALA A 62 -3.95 -4.94 -25.75
CA ALA A 62 -5.09 -5.54 -25.10
C ALA A 62 -4.63 -6.71 -24.24
N GLY A 63 -5.28 -6.92 -23.10
CA GLY A 63 -4.88 -7.97 -22.20
C GLY A 63 -5.93 -8.28 -21.13
N HIS A 64 -5.74 -9.44 -20.54
CA HIS A 64 -6.55 -9.94 -19.43
C HIS A 64 -5.67 -9.91 -18.18
N ALA A 65 -6.20 -9.46 -17.07
CA ALA A 65 -5.55 -9.53 -15.77
C ALA A 65 -6.47 -10.24 -14.77
N PHE A 66 -5.89 -11.18 -14.05
CA PHE A 66 -6.56 -11.96 -13.02
C PHE A 66 -5.88 -11.67 -11.69
N ARG A 67 -6.66 -11.41 -10.65
CA ARG A 67 -6.16 -11.28 -9.30
C ARG A 67 -7.14 -11.94 -8.34
N MET A 68 -6.62 -12.80 -7.47
CA MET A 68 -7.38 -13.40 -6.37
C MET A 68 -6.58 -13.27 -5.09
N GLU A 69 -7.23 -12.84 -4.04
CA GLU A 69 -6.67 -12.80 -2.71
C GLU A 69 -7.57 -13.55 -1.75
N THR A 70 -6.95 -14.30 -0.85
CA THR A 70 -7.63 -15.02 0.21
C THR A 70 -6.87 -14.82 1.50
N ALA A 71 -7.52 -14.25 2.51
CA ALA A 71 -6.95 -14.00 3.82
C ALA A 71 -7.60 -14.88 4.87
N PHE A 72 -6.76 -15.50 5.67
CA PHE A 72 -7.10 -16.29 6.84
C PHE A 72 -6.64 -15.54 8.08
N LYS A 73 -7.55 -15.25 8.99
CA LYS A 73 -7.24 -14.67 10.29
C LYS A 73 -7.70 -15.61 11.37
N ALA A 74 -6.77 -16.08 12.20
CA ALA A 74 -7.02 -17.00 13.29
C ALA A 74 -6.73 -16.34 14.63
N ALA A 75 -7.65 -16.41 15.59
CA ALA A 75 -7.38 -16.10 16.98
C ALA A 75 -6.53 -17.24 17.58
N ILE A 76 -5.43 -16.89 18.25
CA ILE A 76 -4.54 -17.83 18.93
C ILE A 76 -4.91 -17.89 20.42
N ASP A 77 -5.23 -16.74 20.99
CA ASP A 77 -5.83 -16.57 22.31
C ASP A 77 -6.64 -15.26 22.35
N ASP A 78 -7.01 -14.79 23.54
CA ASP A 78 -7.82 -13.58 23.72
C ASP A 78 -7.15 -12.31 23.16
N ASN A 79 -5.84 -12.28 23.10
CA ASN A 79 -5.05 -11.12 22.69
C ASN A 79 -4.26 -11.35 21.40
N PHE A 80 -3.83 -12.59 21.14
CA PHE A 80 -2.99 -12.94 20.00
C PHE A 80 -3.80 -13.48 18.83
N PHE A 81 -3.41 -13.06 17.62
CA PHE A 81 -3.96 -13.57 16.37
C PHE A 81 -2.87 -13.70 15.30
N GLY A 82 -3.10 -14.58 14.33
CA GLY A 82 -2.28 -14.72 13.13
C GLY A 82 -3.06 -14.37 11.88
N VAL A 83 -2.37 -13.83 10.88
CA VAL A 83 -2.93 -13.56 9.56
C VAL A 83 -2.03 -14.18 8.50
N LEU A 84 -2.65 -14.91 7.57
CA LEU A 84 -2.05 -15.38 6.33
C LEU A 84 -2.91 -14.89 5.17
N ARG A 85 -2.36 -14.11 4.24
CA ARG A 85 -3.00 -13.75 2.99
C ARG A 85 -2.21 -14.30 1.82
N LEU A 86 -2.90 -15.03 0.97
CA LEU A 86 -2.37 -15.53 -0.28
C LEU A 86 -2.87 -14.64 -1.41
N ARG A 87 -2.00 -14.36 -2.39
CA ARG A 87 -2.33 -13.64 -3.62
C ARG A 87 -1.95 -14.49 -4.82
N TYR A 88 -2.86 -14.58 -5.75
CA TYR A 88 -2.62 -15.01 -7.11
C TYR A 88 -2.79 -13.80 -8.03
N ALA A 89 -1.85 -13.60 -8.93
CA ALA A 89 -1.94 -12.57 -9.95
C ALA A 89 -1.32 -13.07 -11.24
N ALA A 90 -2.01 -12.84 -12.34
CA ALA A 90 -1.58 -13.25 -13.66
C ALA A 90 -2.14 -12.32 -14.73
N THR A 91 -1.44 -12.25 -15.86
CA THR A 91 -1.86 -11.50 -17.04
C THR A 91 -1.73 -12.36 -18.27
N ASP A 92 -2.70 -12.26 -19.17
CA ASP A 92 -2.66 -12.88 -20.50
C ASP A 92 -2.80 -11.80 -21.58
N GLY A 93 -2.05 -11.92 -22.65
CA GLY A 93 -2.22 -11.09 -23.84
C GLY A 93 -3.53 -11.37 -24.55
N SER A 94 -4.03 -10.40 -25.30
CA SER A 94 -5.24 -10.51 -26.11
C SER A 94 -5.07 -9.75 -27.44
N GLY A 95 -5.69 -10.30 -28.49
CA GLY A 95 -5.74 -9.65 -29.79
C GLY A 95 -4.49 -9.83 -30.66
N ASP A 96 -4.48 -9.12 -31.81
CA ASP A 96 -3.48 -9.21 -32.86
C ASP A 96 -2.24 -8.32 -32.64
N ASN A 97 -2.04 -7.83 -31.45
CA ASN A 97 -0.92 -6.95 -31.15
C ASN A 97 0.41 -7.69 -31.31
N ASN A 98 1.37 -7.05 -31.95
CA ASN A 98 2.66 -7.63 -32.31
C ASN A 98 3.46 -8.19 -31.13
N GLU A 99 3.11 -7.83 -29.92
CA GLU A 99 3.80 -8.25 -28.70
C GLU A 99 2.96 -9.15 -27.80
N GLN A 100 1.64 -9.22 -28.06
CA GLN A 100 0.71 -10.03 -27.29
C GLN A 100 0.00 -11.00 -28.23
N ARG A 101 0.57 -12.15 -28.39
CA ARG A 101 -0.03 -13.20 -29.22
C ARG A 101 -1.21 -13.83 -28.50
N THR A 102 -2.05 -14.47 -29.29
CA THR A 102 -3.22 -15.23 -28.82
C THR A 102 -2.85 -16.10 -27.63
N ALA A 103 -3.67 -16.05 -26.58
CA ALA A 103 -3.51 -16.87 -25.38
C ALA A 103 -3.21 -18.34 -25.75
N GLY A 104 -2.24 -18.93 -25.06
CA GLY A 104 -1.84 -20.32 -25.28
C GLY A 104 -0.75 -20.53 -26.34
N VAL A 105 -0.23 -19.48 -26.97
CA VAL A 105 0.92 -19.61 -27.88
C VAL A 105 2.21 -19.38 -27.10
N VAL A 106 2.94 -20.44 -26.85
CA VAL A 106 4.33 -20.36 -26.36
C VAL A 106 5.21 -19.85 -27.48
N THR A 107 5.93 -18.75 -27.27
CA THR A 107 6.88 -18.25 -28.23
C THR A 107 8.14 -19.11 -28.23
N SER A 108 8.84 -19.20 -29.38
CA SER A 108 10.04 -20.01 -29.54
C SER A 108 11.23 -19.54 -28.66
N ASP A 109 11.13 -18.37 -28.09
CA ASP A 109 12.11 -17.82 -27.14
C ASP A 109 11.81 -18.19 -25.67
N GLY A 110 10.78 -19.02 -25.42
CA GLY A 110 10.38 -19.46 -24.08
C GLY A 110 9.60 -18.43 -23.28
N THR A 111 9.25 -17.28 -23.87
CA THR A 111 8.37 -16.32 -23.23
C THR A 111 6.93 -16.71 -23.46
N ASP A 112 6.32 -17.32 -22.47
CA ASP A 112 4.87 -17.59 -22.46
C ASP A 112 4.14 -16.25 -22.24
N LYS A 113 3.23 -15.94 -23.17
CA LYS A 113 2.39 -14.74 -23.06
C LYS A 113 1.15 -14.99 -22.20
N THR A 114 0.87 -16.24 -21.87
CA THR A 114 -0.14 -16.61 -20.90
C THR A 114 0.52 -16.85 -19.55
N ASN A 115 0.04 -16.21 -18.54
CA ASN A 115 0.60 -16.30 -17.17
C ASN A 115 -0.41 -16.80 -16.14
N THR A 116 -1.45 -17.49 -16.61
CA THR A 116 -2.48 -18.09 -15.73
C THR A 116 -1.98 -19.33 -15.00
N THR A 117 -0.75 -19.80 -15.29
CA THR A 117 -0.09 -20.91 -14.60
C THR A 117 0.69 -20.48 -13.35
N ASN A 118 0.67 -19.20 -12.98
CA ASN A 118 1.29 -18.71 -11.75
C ASN A 118 0.76 -19.42 -10.52
N SER A 119 1.56 -19.43 -9.48
CA SER A 119 1.20 -19.98 -8.18
C SER A 119 0.73 -18.88 -7.22
N PHE A 120 0.02 -19.27 -6.17
CA PHE A 120 -0.26 -18.37 -5.07
C PHE A 120 1.03 -18.01 -4.32
N GLY A 121 1.26 -16.72 -4.14
CA GLY A 121 2.31 -16.19 -3.29
C GLY A 121 1.79 -15.79 -1.92
N VAL A 122 2.67 -15.77 -0.91
CA VAL A 122 2.36 -15.21 0.41
C VAL A 122 2.45 -13.70 0.34
N TYR A 123 1.31 -13.03 0.49
CA TYR A 123 1.21 -11.58 0.39
C TYR A 123 1.27 -10.89 1.76
N GLU A 124 0.62 -11.46 2.78
CA GLU A 124 0.79 -11.08 4.17
C GLU A 124 0.97 -12.34 5.02
N MET A 125 1.86 -12.27 5.99
CA MET A 125 2.06 -13.28 7.04
C MET A 125 2.60 -12.59 8.28
N TYR A 126 1.73 -12.38 9.27
CA TYR A 126 2.12 -11.70 10.49
C TYR A 126 1.34 -12.18 11.71
N LEU A 127 1.94 -11.95 12.87
CA LEU A 127 1.29 -12.10 14.17
C LEU A 127 0.84 -10.73 14.68
N GLY A 128 -0.29 -10.71 15.36
CA GLY A 128 -0.83 -9.53 16.00
C GLY A 128 -1.10 -9.77 17.48
N TYR A 129 -0.88 -8.74 18.26
CA TYR A 129 -1.24 -8.66 19.67
C TYR A 129 -2.14 -7.45 19.89
N LYS A 130 -3.27 -7.64 20.54
CA LYS A 130 -4.23 -6.59 20.83
C LYS A 130 -4.39 -6.45 22.35
N VAL A 131 -4.20 -5.23 22.84
CA VAL A 131 -4.43 -4.86 24.24
C VAL A 131 -5.16 -3.52 24.28
N ALA A 132 -6.28 -3.47 24.99
CA ALA A 132 -7.21 -2.35 24.96
C ALA A 132 -7.54 -1.95 23.51
N ASN A 133 -7.33 -0.71 23.11
CA ASN A 133 -7.53 -0.24 21.74
C ASN A 133 -6.20 -0.11 20.95
N THR A 134 -5.14 -0.74 21.44
CA THR A 134 -3.83 -0.77 20.78
C THR A 134 -3.58 -2.14 20.17
N THR A 135 -3.18 -2.15 18.90
CA THR A 135 -2.79 -3.36 18.13
C THR A 135 -1.34 -3.26 17.72
N ILE A 136 -0.57 -4.28 18.01
CA ILE A 136 0.82 -4.44 17.60
C ILE A 136 0.87 -5.59 16.61
N THR A 137 1.50 -5.40 15.45
CA THR A 137 1.66 -6.45 14.44
C THR A 137 3.12 -6.60 14.04
N ALA A 138 3.58 -7.84 13.86
CA ALA A 138 4.94 -8.16 13.48
C ALA A 138 4.97 -9.22 12.39
N GLY A 139 5.69 -8.97 11.30
CA GLY A 139 5.80 -9.84 10.13
C GLY A 139 5.54 -9.09 8.84
N LYS A 140 5.28 -9.86 7.77
CA LYS A 140 4.97 -9.33 6.45
C LYS A 140 3.52 -8.84 6.41
N GLN A 141 3.30 -7.57 6.18
CA GLN A 141 1.99 -6.92 6.25
C GLN A 141 1.89 -5.71 5.32
N LEU A 142 0.67 -5.30 5.00
CA LEU A 142 0.44 -4.06 4.25
C LEU A 142 0.88 -2.85 5.07
N ILE A 143 1.61 -1.94 4.42
CA ILE A 143 2.15 -0.72 5.04
C ILE A 143 1.01 0.17 5.52
N LYS A 144 0.09 0.57 4.64
CA LYS A 144 -1.07 1.43 4.91
C LYS A 144 -0.66 2.71 5.65
N THR A 145 0.16 3.51 5.00
CA THR A 145 0.60 4.81 5.48
C THR A 145 -0.27 5.95 4.93
N PHE A 146 0.11 7.17 5.22
CA PHE A 146 -0.47 8.37 4.59
C PHE A 146 -0.09 8.50 3.11
N TYR A 147 1.03 7.87 2.69
CA TYR A 147 1.68 8.07 1.38
C TYR A 147 1.45 6.95 0.38
N ASP A 148 0.72 5.91 0.75
CA ASP A 148 0.46 4.77 -0.13
C ASP A 148 -1.03 4.48 -0.27
N ASP A 149 -1.39 3.75 -1.33
CA ASP A 149 -2.76 3.31 -1.60
C ASP A 149 -3.17 2.05 -0.83
N GLY A 150 -2.27 1.52 0.01
CA GLY A 150 -2.50 0.35 0.85
C GLY A 150 -2.26 -1.00 0.17
N ASP A 151 -1.58 -1.02 -0.98
CA ASP A 151 -1.29 -2.26 -1.72
C ASP A 151 0.19 -2.71 -1.64
N ILE A 152 1.01 -1.95 -0.92
CA ILE A 152 2.43 -2.26 -0.69
C ILE A 152 2.58 -3.11 0.56
N ALA A 153 3.26 -4.26 0.44
CA ALA A 153 3.60 -5.11 1.58
C ALA A 153 5.04 -4.87 2.05
N ALA A 154 5.25 -4.95 3.36
CA ALA A 154 6.58 -4.89 3.95
C ALA A 154 6.69 -5.77 5.19
N THR A 155 7.90 -6.18 5.52
CA THR A 155 8.19 -6.97 6.73
C THR A 155 8.72 -6.05 7.83
N GLY A 156 8.12 -6.13 9.00
CA GLY A 156 8.50 -5.29 10.13
C GLY A 156 7.49 -5.28 11.25
N LEU A 157 7.50 -4.19 12.00
CA LEU A 157 6.64 -3.95 13.15
C LEU A 157 5.74 -2.74 12.91
N LYS A 158 4.46 -2.84 13.28
CA LYS A 158 3.51 -1.73 13.28
C LYS A 158 2.72 -1.72 14.58
N VAL A 159 2.50 -0.53 15.11
CA VAL A 159 1.66 -0.26 16.26
C VAL A 159 0.58 0.72 15.84
N VAL A 160 -0.67 0.40 16.12
CA VAL A 160 -1.82 1.28 15.89
C VAL A 160 -2.58 1.40 17.20
N SER A 161 -2.77 2.62 17.70
CA SER A 161 -3.54 2.90 18.91
C SER A 161 -4.71 3.82 18.62
N THR A 162 -5.87 3.47 19.17
CA THR A 162 -7.08 4.28 19.20
C THR A 162 -7.57 4.48 20.64
N ASP A 163 -6.64 4.49 21.61
CA ASP A 163 -6.97 4.68 23.03
C ASP A 163 -7.52 6.07 23.32
N VAL A 164 -7.19 7.07 22.49
CA VAL A 164 -7.77 8.39 22.57
C VAL A 164 -8.98 8.46 21.62
N PRO A 165 -10.19 8.69 22.13
CA PRO A 165 -11.39 8.77 21.30
C PRO A 165 -11.24 9.80 20.17
N GLY A 166 -11.56 9.40 18.94
CA GLY A 166 -11.47 10.26 17.77
C GLY A 166 -10.05 10.42 17.18
N LEU A 167 -9.03 9.80 17.81
CA LEU A 167 -7.64 9.87 17.35
C LEU A 167 -7.07 8.46 17.09
N THR A 168 -6.44 8.28 15.94
CA THR A 168 -5.64 7.10 15.60
C THR A 168 -4.18 7.50 15.52
N LEU A 169 -3.32 6.82 16.28
CA LEU A 169 -1.88 6.96 16.21
C LEU A 169 -1.27 5.72 15.60
N THR A 170 -0.33 5.89 14.69
CA THR A 170 0.38 4.79 14.03
C THR A 170 1.87 5.01 14.10
N ALA A 171 2.61 3.97 14.50
CA ALA A 171 4.07 3.93 14.39
C ALA A 171 4.46 2.63 13.70
N ALA A 172 5.42 2.68 12.80
CA ALA A 172 5.91 1.48 12.12
C ALA A 172 7.41 1.56 11.80
N ALA A 173 8.02 0.39 11.71
CA ALA A 173 9.40 0.21 11.25
C ALA A 173 9.45 -1.06 10.37
N TYR A 174 9.87 -0.89 9.13
CA TYR A 174 9.97 -1.97 8.15
C TYR A 174 11.39 -2.03 7.61
N ASP A 175 11.90 -3.24 7.37
CA ASP A 175 13.25 -3.48 6.85
C ASP A 175 13.28 -4.20 5.50
N ALA A 176 12.11 -4.64 5.01
CA ALA A 176 11.96 -5.24 3.69
C ALA A 176 10.64 -4.79 3.08
N ILE A 177 10.72 -4.07 1.96
CA ILE A 177 9.57 -3.56 1.23
C ILE A 177 9.46 -4.32 -0.08
N GLU A 178 8.30 -4.93 -0.35
CA GLU A 178 8.05 -5.66 -1.57
C GLU A 178 7.48 -4.78 -2.66
N ASP A 179 8.02 -5.00 -3.86
CA ASP A 179 7.43 -4.52 -5.09
C ASP A 179 6.31 -5.46 -5.52
N ASN A 180 5.11 -5.01 -5.42
CA ASN A 180 3.96 -5.81 -5.79
C ASN A 180 3.63 -5.75 -7.29
N GLY A 181 4.57 -5.51 -8.14
CA GLY A 181 4.65 -5.55 -9.60
C GLY A 181 3.40 -5.71 -10.49
N ASP A 182 2.24 -5.68 -9.90
CA ASP A 182 0.97 -6.18 -10.43
C ASP A 182 0.03 -5.10 -10.91
N GLU A 183 0.34 -3.84 -10.61
CA GLU A 183 -0.48 -2.72 -11.02
C GLU A 183 0.35 -1.65 -11.71
N VAL A 184 -0.27 -1.01 -12.70
CA VAL A 184 0.28 0.03 -13.56
C VAL A 184 0.86 1.22 -12.78
N ASP A 185 0.46 1.34 -11.53
CA ASP A 185 0.89 2.37 -10.58
C ASP A 185 2.07 1.88 -9.73
N GLY A 186 3.04 1.24 -10.35
CA GLY A 186 4.16 0.59 -9.69
C GLY A 186 4.67 1.32 -8.46
N PRO A 187 5.10 0.62 -7.44
CA PRO A 187 5.40 1.18 -6.14
C PRO A 187 6.52 2.19 -6.25
N LEU A 188 6.20 3.42 -5.91
CA LEU A 188 7.12 4.56 -5.96
C LEU A 188 8.42 4.25 -5.21
N LEU A 189 8.32 3.54 -4.11
CA LEU A 189 9.43 3.20 -3.21
C LEU A 189 10.38 2.16 -3.80
N SER A 190 9.88 1.11 -4.46
CA SER A 190 10.76 0.09 -5.07
C SER A 190 11.41 0.59 -6.36
N THR A 191 10.71 1.43 -7.11
CA THR A 191 11.28 2.07 -8.29
C THR A 191 12.41 3.01 -7.90
N MET A 192 12.26 3.78 -6.81
CA MET A 192 13.31 4.63 -6.28
C MET A 192 14.50 3.82 -5.77
N ALA A 193 14.28 2.75 -5.04
CA ALA A 193 15.35 1.89 -4.53
C ALA A 193 16.12 1.14 -5.64
N LYS A 194 15.49 0.86 -6.78
CA LYS A 194 16.11 0.21 -7.93
C LYS A 194 16.82 1.16 -8.90
N THR A 195 16.67 2.47 -8.74
CA THR A 195 17.41 3.40 -9.60
C THR A 195 18.89 3.37 -9.27
N THR A 196 19.76 3.58 -10.25
CA THR A 196 21.21 3.60 -10.08
C THR A 196 21.69 4.61 -9.05
N LYS A 197 20.87 5.60 -8.69
CA LYS A 197 21.18 6.62 -7.68
C LYS A 197 21.05 6.09 -6.25
N PHE A 198 20.18 5.11 -6.00
CA PHE A 198 19.88 4.56 -4.66
C PHE A 198 20.24 3.08 -4.51
N ASN A 199 21.12 2.57 -5.36
CA ASN A 199 21.41 1.13 -5.54
C ASN A 199 21.93 0.41 -4.28
N ASN A 200 22.26 1.14 -3.21
CA ASN A 200 22.73 0.59 -1.94
C ASN A 200 21.89 1.06 -0.74
N ALA A 201 20.76 1.73 -0.99
CA ALA A 201 19.92 2.17 0.11
C ALA A 201 19.36 0.96 0.88
N PRO A 202 19.38 0.97 2.22
CA PRO A 202 19.00 -0.18 3.04
C PRO A 202 17.51 -0.53 2.94
N GLY A 203 16.67 0.35 2.37
CA GLY A 203 15.24 0.10 2.19
C GLY A 203 14.42 0.11 3.49
N ASN A 204 15.02 0.57 4.61
CA ASN A 204 14.30 0.67 5.87
C ASN A 204 13.35 1.86 5.83
N LEU A 205 12.10 1.61 6.24
CA LEU A 205 11.06 2.63 6.36
C LEU A 205 10.65 2.80 7.82
N TYR A 206 10.75 4.02 8.32
CA TYR A 206 10.24 4.43 9.63
C TYR A 206 9.07 5.37 9.42
N TYR A 207 7.96 5.12 10.12
CA TYR A 207 6.72 5.86 9.94
C TYR A 207 6.11 6.25 11.29
N LEU A 208 5.67 7.49 11.37
CA LEU A 208 4.79 7.99 12.44
C LEU A 208 3.62 8.73 11.80
N GLY A 209 2.41 8.41 12.25
CA GLY A 209 1.20 9.04 11.73
C GLY A 209 0.17 9.28 12.83
N ALA A 210 -0.59 10.34 12.65
CA ALA A 210 -1.75 10.67 13.47
C ALA A 210 -2.92 11.04 12.55
N ALA A 211 -4.11 10.50 12.83
CA ALA A 211 -5.33 10.85 12.14
C ALA A 211 -6.44 11.07 13.15
N GLY A 212 -7.15 12.17 13.03
CA GLY A 212 -8.21 12.53 13.97
C GLY A 212 -9.46 13.03 13.25
N SER A 213 -10.61 12.81 13.89
CA SER A 213 -11.90 13.34 13.44
C SER A 213 -12.71 13.81 14.65
N TYR A 214 -12.87 15.12 14.72
CA TYR A 214 -13.65 15.81 15.73
C TYR A 214 -14.59 16.80 15.01
N SER A 215 -15.82 16.35 14.79
CA SER A 215 -16.80 17.13 14.01
C SER A 215 -16.83 18.60 14.39
N PRO A 216 -16.75 19.53 13.41
CA PRO A 216 -16.77 19.29 11.95
C PRO A 216 -15.39 19.08 11.30
N VAL A 217 -14.33 18.96 12.10
CA VAL A 217 -12.93 18.96 11.62
C VAL A 217 -12.37 17.54 11.57
N SER A 218 -11.61 17.25 10.52
CA SER A 218 -10.75 16.06 10.41
C SER A 218 -9.33 16.47 10.06
N PHE A 219 -8.34 15.68 10.48
CA PHE A 219 -6.95 15.92 10.14
C PHE A 219 -6.16 14.62 10.04
N LYS A 220 -5.09 14.66 9.27
CA LYS A 220 -4.03 13.65 9.26
C LYS A 220 -2.68 14.37 9.23
N ALA A 221 -1.70 13.81 9.92
CA ALA A 221 -0.31 14.25 9.82
C ALA A 221 0.59 13.01 9.87
N ALA A 222 1.65 13.02 9.07
CA ALA A 222 2.57 11.90 9.03
C ALA A 222 3.99 12.35 8.70
N ILE A 223 4.95 11.59 9.22
CA ILE A 223 6.34 11.61 8.80
C ILE A 223 6.75 10.19 8.42
N ALA A 224 7.43 10.05 7.30
CA ALA A 224 8.03 8.79 6.87
C ALA A 224 9.47 9.03 6.48
N ASN A 225 10.40 8.25 7.02
CA ASN A 225 11.80 8.28 6.63
C ASN A 225 12.13 6.97 5.92
N LEU A 226 12.44 7.06 4.64
CA LEU A 226 13.03 5.98 3.86
C LEU A 226 14.54 6.18 3.90
N GLN A 227 15.20 5.37 4.71
CA GLN A 227 16.59 5.54 5.10
C GLN A 227 17.52 5.71 3.89
N GLU A 228 18.35 6.78 3.92
CA GLU A 228 19.31 7.15 2.86
C GLU A 228 18.66 7.50 1.50
N ILE A 229 17.35 7.70 1.46
CA ILE A 229 16.62 8.08 0.27
C ILE A 229 15.91 9.41 0.45
N ALA A 230 14.96 9.51 1.38
CA ALA A 230 14.20 10.73 1.63
C ALA A 230 13.43 10.69 2.94
N THR A 231 13.12 11.87 3.46
CA THR A 231 12.14 12.05 4.52
C THR A 231 10.90 12.75 3.96
N LEU A 232 9.73 12.15 4.17
CA LEU A 232 8.44 12.66 3.73
C LEU A 232 7.69 13.26 4.92
N TYR A 233 7.16 14.45 4.73
CA TYR A 233 6.27 15.14 5.66
C TYR A 233 4.91 15.33 5.00
N GLY A 234 3.83 14.94 5.65
CA GLY A 234 2.49 15.04 5.11
C GLY A 234 1.51 15.59 6.13
N ALA A 235 0.60 16.44 5.65
CA ALA A 235 -0.52 16.93 6.43
C ALA A 235 -1.77 17.03 5.55
N GLU A 236 -2.91 16.67 6.13
CA GLU A 236 -4.23 16.83 5.53
C GLU A 236 -5.15 17.41 6.59
N ALA A 237 -5.96 18.37 6.22
CA ALA A 237 -7.02 18.90 7.06
C ALA A 237 -8.31 19.03 6.26
N GLY A 238 -9.42 18.73 6.89
CA GLY A 238 -10.73 18.83 6.28
C GLY A 238 -11.76 19.39 7.25
N VAL A 239 -12.77 20.03 6.70
CA VAL A 239 -13.96 20.45 7.43
C VAL A 239 -15.20 20.03 6.65
N SER A 240 -16.19 19.49 7.35
CA SER A 240 -17.46 19.08 6.75
C SER A 240 -18.60 19.45 7.69
N PHE A 241 -19.60 20.14 7.18
CA PHE A 241 -20.76 20.56 7.96
C PHE A 241 -22.03 20.54 7.12
N ASP A 242 -23.11 20.21 7.77
CA ASP A 242 -24.45 20.22 7.21
C ASP A 242 -25.01 21.64 7.31
N VAL A 243 -25.38 22.21 6.17
CA VAL A 243 -26.08 23.51 6.08
C VAL A 243 -27.58 23.31 6.31
N THR A 244 -28.11 22.21 5.75
CA THR A 244 -29.44 21.68 5.96
C THR A 244 -29.38 20.14 5.92
N ASP A 245 -30.51 19.47 6.19
CA ASP A 245 -30.60 17.99 6.07
C ASP A 245 -30.24 17.49 4.67
N ASP A 246 -30.45 18.30 3.64
CA ASP A 246 -30.25 17.96 2.23
C ASP A 246 -28.93 18.56 1.63
N ILE A 247 -28.27 19.42 2.39
CA ILE A 247 -27.09 20.16 1.91
C ILE A 247 -25.92 20.00 2.86
N ASN A 248 -24.87 19.33 2.42
CA ASN A 248 -23.59 19.23 3.12
C ASN A 248 -22.52 19.98 2.32
N LEU A 249 -21.64 20.67 2.99
CA LEU A 249 -20.44 21.29 2.41
C LEU A 249 -19.20 20.67 3.05
N ASN A 250 -18.21 20.39 2.23
CA ASN A 250 -16.90 19.93 2.68
C ASN A 250 -15.77 20.67 1.96
N LEU A 251 -14.69 20.90 2.69
CA LEU A 251 -13.45 21.46 2.19
C LEU A 251 -12.30 20.64 2.75
N LYS A 252 -11.33 20.29 1.89
CA LYS A 252 -10.15 19.53 2.27
C LYS A 252 -8.91 20.12 1.63
N GLY A 253 -7.82 20.19 2.40
CA GLY A 253 -6.51 20.58 1.92
C GLY A 253 -5.47 19.53 2.31
N GLN A 254 -4.50 19.28 1.44
CA GLN A 254 -3.40 18.36 1.66
C GLN A 254 -2.09 19.02 1.24
N TYR A 255 -1.03 18.75 1.99
CA TYR A 255 0.35 19.12 1.67
C TYR A 255 1.28 17.96 1.94
N VAL A 256 2.21 17.71 1.02
CA VAL A 256 3.29 16.74 1.17
C VAL A 256 4.59 17.38 0.75
N TYR A 257 5.63 17.20 1.54
CA TYR A 257 6.98 17.64 1.25
C TYR A 257 7.93 16.44 1.32
N SER A 258 8.80 16.31 0.35
CA SER A 258 9.86 15.31 0.26
C SER A 258 11.22 15.98 0.36
N ASP A 259 11.95 15.66 1.43
CA ASP A 259 13.33 16.07 1.68
C ASP A 259 14.23 14.92 1.22
N SER A 260 14.99 15.14 0.16
CA SER A 260 15.83 14.10 -0.46
C SER A 260 17.20 14.03 0.20
N ASP A 261 17.61 12.85 0.63
CA ASP A 261 18.97 12.60 1.15
C ASP A 261 20.02 12.54 0.02
N HIS A 262 19.61 12.58 -1.25
CA HIS A 262 20.50 12.43 -2.39
C HIS A 262 20.76 13.77 -3.09
N LYS A 263 22.02 14.20 -3.15
CA LYS A 263 22.47 15.50 -3.71
C LYS A 263 22.04 15.80 -5.15
N ASP A 264 21.78 14.74 -5.95
CA ASP A 264 21.37 14.84 -7.36
C ASP A 264 19.86 14.71 -7.56
N VAL A 265 19.09 14.65 -6.46
CA VAL A 265 17.63 14.63 -6.46
C VAL A 265 17.17 15.83 -5.65
N ALA A 266 16.42 16.72 -6.29
CA ALA A 266 15.89 17.89 -5.60
C ALA A 266 14.75 17.50 -4.65
N ASP A 267 14.56 18.31 -3.61
CA ASP A 267 13.38 18.26 -2.78
C ASP A 267 12.14 18.56 -3.62
N ALA A 268 11.02 18.01 -3.22
CA ALA A 268 9.76 18.16 -3.93
C ALA A 268 8.63 18.47 -2.97
N ASP A 269 7.66 19.21 -3.45
CA ASP A 269 6.41 19.41 -2.73
C ASP A 269 5.18 19.20 -3.61
N PHE A 270 4.10 18.85 -2.93
CA PHE A 270 2.79 18.64 -3.51
C PHE A 270 1.75 19.30 -2.60
N TRP A 271 0.80 19.98 -3.18
CA TRP A 271 -0.38 20.42 -2.45
C TRP A 271 -1.66 20.23 -3.27
N ALA A 272 -2.75 20.03 -2.57
CA ALA A 272 -4.05 19.85 -3.17
C ALA A 272 -5.14 20.49 -2.30
N VAL A 273 -6.16 21.03 -2.95
CA VAL A 273 -7.39 21.48 -2.29
C VAL A 273 -8.60 20.86 -3.00
N GLN A 274 -9.59 20.48 -2.24
CA GLN A 274 -10.84 19.92 -2.73
C GLN A 274 -12.00 20.60 -2.00
N ALA A 275 -13.00 21.03 -2.76
CA ALA A 275 -14.29 21.46 -2.23
C ALA A 275 -15.38 20.51 -2.75
N GLY A 276 -16.29 20.13 -1.90
CA GLY A 276 -17.38 19.24 -2.25
C GLY A 276 -18.70 19.66 -1.60
N THR A 277 -19.77 19.22 -2.21
CA THR A 277 -21.11 19.41 -1.68
C THR A 277 -21.99 18.20 -1.98
N LYS A 278 -22.90 17.92 -1.08
CA LYS A 278 -24.03 17.03 -1.34
C LYS A 278 -25.29 17.87 -1.38
N LEU A 279 -25.99 17.82 -2.51
CA LEU A 279 -27.23 18.56 -2.78
C LEU A 279 -28.32 17.58 -3.17
N PHE A 280 -29.37 17.42 -2.36
CA PHE A 280 -30.51 16.54 -2.66
C PHE A 280 -30.11 15.13 -3.12
N GLY A 281 -29.08 14.54 -2.49
CA GLY A 281 -28.58 13.21 -2.83
C GLY A 281 -27.53 13.17 -3.94
N VAL A 282 -27.30 14.26 -4.68
CA VAL A 282 -26.22 14.37 -5.67
C VAL A 282 -24.96 14.87 -5.01
N LYS A 283 -23.83 14.17 -5.21
CA LYS A 283 -22.52 14.57 -4.75
C LYS A 283 -21.73 15.24 -5.87
N LEU A 284 -21.21 16.42 -5.60
CA LEU A 284 -20.35 17.18 -6.50
C LEU A 284 -19.04 17.49 -5.78
N ASP A 285 -17.92 17.18 -6.41
CA ASP A 285 -16.60 17.49 -5.91
C ASP A 285 -15.79 18.19 -7.00
N ALA A 286 -15.02 19.22 -6.63
CA ALA A 286 -14.05 19.88 -7.47
C ALA A 286 -12.75 20.06 -6.69
N GLY A 287 -11.62 19.93 -7.36
CA GLY A 287 -10.33 20.06 -6.73
C GLY A 287 -9.28 20.63 -7.66
N TYR A 288 -8.24 21.15 -7.05
CA TYR A 288 -7.02 21.61 -7.70
C TYR A 288 -5.83 21.02 -6.99
N LEU A 289 -4.82 20.61 -7.75
CA LEU A 289 -3.56 20.12 -7.23
C LEU A 289 -2.40 20.74 -8.01
N ASP A 290 -1.28 20.88 -7.33
CA ASP A 290 -0.02 21.33 -7.90
C ASP A 290 1.15 20.59 -7.28
N PHE A 291 2.24 20.45 -8.01
CA PHE A 291 3.46 19.81 -7.56
C PHE A 291 4.69 20.46 -8.19
N ASP A 292 5.84 20.37 -7.55
CA ASP A 292 7.08 20.97 -8.04
C ASP A 292 7.49 20.35 -9.39
N ALA A 293 7.53 21.19 -10.42
CA ALA A 293 7.90 20.80 -11.79
C ALA A 293 9.39 20.49 -11.97
N LYS A 294 10.26 20.84 -11.01
CA LYS A 294 11.71 20.63 -11.09
C LYS A 294 12.12 19.16 -11.01
N ASN A 295 11.21 18.30 -10.62
CA ASN A 295 11.45 16.86 -10.40
C ASN A 295 10.83 15.96 -11.48
N LYS A 296 10.68 16.50 -12.69
CA LYS A 296 10.25 15.72 -13.87
C LYS A 296 11.40 14.95 -14.47
#